data_53e61421f435cf722cc4e27d9c73a189
#
_entry.id   53e61421f435cf722cc4e27d9c73a189
#
_cell.length_a   1.000
_cell.length_b   1.000
_cell.length_c   1.000
_cell.angle_alpha   90.00
_cell.angle_beta   90.00
_cell.angle_gamma   90.00
#
_symmetry.space_group_name_H-M   'P 1'
#
loop_
_entity.id
_entity.type
_entity.pdbx_description
1 polymer ?
#
loop_
_entity_poly.entity_id
_entity_poly.type
_entity_poly.pdbx_seq_one_letter_code
_entity_poly.pdbx_strand_id
1 'polypeptide(L)'
;MLQIEEIASQQHLPTKYLGQILTLLRKQGFLISQRGRHGGYRLAREPWQIRLIDIYYSLEEAQQAGASLPSHATSSAMVVDQLLHQIEAAWREPLEHYTLQDLRDQAEGLSDRSRMFYI
;
A
#
# COMPACT_ATOMS: atom_id res chain seq x y z
N MET A 1 5.31 16.40 9.09
CA MET A 1 5.84 15.02 9.01
C MET A 1 5.34 14.20 10.18
N LEU A 2 4.96 12.95 9.92
CA LEU A 2 4.53 12.02 10.95
C LEU A 2 5.66 11.08 11.32
N GLN A 3 5.89 10.89 12.62
CA GLN A 3 6.86 9.92 13.11
C GLN A 3 6.26 8.52 13.06
N ILE A 4 7.14 7.51 12.94
CA ILE A 4 6.69 6.11 12.82
C ILE A 4 5.87 5.67 14.03
N GLU A 5 6.22 6.15 15.22
CA GLU A 5 5.50 5.81 16.43
C GLU A 5 4.06 6.33 16.42
N GLU A 6 3.86 7.52 15.88
CA GLU A 6 2.54 8.11 15.72
C GLU A 6 1.68 7.29 14.76
N ILE A 7 2.25 6.90 13.61
CA ILE A 7 1.54 6.09 12.61
C ILE A 7 1.19 4.72 13.19
N ALA A 8 2.16 4.08 13.85
CA ALA A 8 1.97 2.76 14.45
C ALA A 8 0.87 2.78 15.51
N SER A 9 0.84 3.82 16.34
CA SER A 9 -0.16 3.98 17.38
C SER A 9 -1.56 4.20 16.78
N GLN A 10 -1.69 5.08 15.79
CA GLN A 10 -2.97 5.39 15.17
C GLN A 10 -3.55 4.21 14.42
N GLN A 11 -2.70 3.39 13.79
CA GLN A 11 -3.12 2.28 12.96
C GLN A 11 -3.06 0.92 13.66
N HIS A 12 -2.66 0.90 14.93
CA HIS A 12 -2.52 -0.34 15.72
C HIS A 12 -1.61 -1.36 15.06
N LEU A 13 -0.46 -0.91 14.54
CA LEU A 13 0.51 -1.74 13.84
C LEU A 13 1.81 -1.83 14.62
N PRO A 14 2.52 -2.99 14.54
CA PRO A 14 3.86 -3.10 15.14
C PRO A 14 4.84 -2.15 14.45
N THR A 15 5.61 -1.41 15.24
CA THR A 15 6.57 -0.43 14.73
C THR A 15 7.61 -1.05 13.81
N LYS A 16 8.11 -2.24 14.16
CA LYS A 16 9.13 -2.94 13.38
C LYS A 16 8.64 -3.29 11.98
N TYR A 17 7.43 -3.81 11.89
CA TYR A 17 6.82 -4.17 10.61
C TYR A 17 6.56 -2.92 9.76
N LEU A 18 6.00 -1.90 10.38
CA LEU A 18 5.71 -0.63 9.72
C LEU A 18 6.99 0.02 9.19
N GLY A 19 8.09 -0.06 9.95
CA GLY A 19 9.38 0.48 9.53
C GLY A 19 9.89 -0.10 8.23
N GLN A 20 9.70 -1.41 8.03
CA GLN A 20 10.10 -2.08 6.80
C GLN A 20 9.27 -1.60 5.60
N ILE A 21 7.97 -1.45 5.78
CA ILE A 21 7.07 -0.97 4.73
C ILE A 21 7.40 0.48 4.36
N LEU A 22 7.58 1.35 5.35
CA LEU A 22 7.88 2.76 5.12
C LEU A 22 9.23 2.93 4.42
N THR A 23 10.24 2.14 4.79
CA THR A 23 11.54 2.15 4.13
C THR A 23 11.41 1.76 2.66
N LEU A 24 10.63 0.74 2.37
CA LEU A 24 10.39 0.29 1.00
C LEU A 24 9.69 1.38 0.18
N LEU A 25 8.64 1.97 0.72
CA LEU A 25 7.91 3.05 0.03
C LEU A 25 8.78 4.28 -0.20
N ARG A 26 9.69 4.58 0.73
CA ARG A 26 10.66 5.66 0.54
C ARG A 26 11.61 5.35 -0.61
N LYS A 27 12.13 4.12 -0.69
CA LYS A 27 13.03 3.70 -1.77
C LYS A 27 12.36 3.78 -3.14
N GLN A 28 11.05 3.53 -3.18
CA GLN A 28 10.27 3.58 -4.42
C GLN A 28 9.82 5.01 -4.78
N GLY A 29 10.14 5.99 -3.96
CA GLY A 29 9.86 7.38 -4.25
C GLY A 29 8.47 7.88 -3.84
N PHE A 30 7.73 7.12 -3.04
CA PHE A 30 6.41 7.55 -2.55
C PHE A 30 6.51 8.39 -1.28
N LEU A 31 7.57 8.19 -0.51
CA LEU A 31 7.76 8.87 0.77
C LEU A 31 9.11 9.56 0.81
N ILE A 32 9.15 10.65 1.56
CA ILE A 32 10.37 11.34 1.98
C ILE A 32 10.50 11.16 3.47
N SER A 33 11.71 10.88 3.94
CA SER A 33 11.98 10.77 5.37
C SER A 33 13.02 11.79 5.80
N GLN A 34 12.91 12.27 7.03
CA GLN A 34 13.85 13.17 7.65
C GLN A 34 14.16 12.68 9.05
N ARG A 35 15.45 12.65 9.39
CA ARG A 35 15.89 12.26 10.73
C ARG A 35 15.76 13.43 11.71
N GLY A 36 15.65 13.09 13.00
CA GLY A 36 15.69 14.06 14.08
C GLY A 36 14.35 14.24 14.77
N ARG A 37 14.36 15.17 15.76
CA ARG A 37 13.21 15.43 16.63
C ARG A 37 11.99 15.94 15.85
N HIS A 38 12.21 16.68 14.79
CA HIS A 38 11.15 17.21 13.93
C HIS A 38 11.05 16.46 12.60
N GLY A 39 11.66 15.29 12.54
CA GLY A 39 11.64 14.44 11.37
C GLY A 39 10.42 13.52 11.32
N GLY A 40 10.49 12.54 10.46
CA GLY A 40 9.44 11.57 10.24
C GLY A 40 9.26 11.28 8.76
N TYR A 41 8.03 10.96 8.38
CA TYR A 41 7.67 10.61 7.01
C TYR A 41 6.61 11.55 6.47
N ARG A 42 6.70 11.86 5.19
CA ARG A 42 5.67 12.59 4.45
C ARG A 42 5.60 12.06 3.03
N LEU A 43 4.51 12.35 2.34
CA LEU A 43 4.39 11.99 0.94
C LEU A 43 5.38 12.79 0.08
N ALA A 44 6.03 12.11 -0.86
CA ALA A 44 6.94 12.73 -1.82
C ALA A 44 6.18 13.37 -2.98
N ARG A 45 4.94 12.92 -3.19
CA ARG A 45 4.06 13.39 -4.28
C ARG A 45 2.70 13.76 -3.70
N GLU A 46 1.94 14.51 -4.46
CA GLU A 46 0.56 14.81 -4.08
C GLU A 46 -0.29 13.53 -4.06
N PRO A 47 -1.25 13.39 -3.11
CA PRO A 47 -2.06 12.17 -3.02
C PRO A 47 -2.78 11.79 -4.32
N TRP A 48 -3.18 12.78 -5.12
CA TRP A 48 -3.86 12.52 -6.40
C TRP A 48 -2.91 11.99 -7.48
N GLN A 49 -1.60 12.10 -7.26
CA GLN A 49 -0.58 11.60 -8.18
C GLN A 49 -0.16 10.15 -7.88
N ILE A 50 -0.58 9.60 -6.76
CA ILE A 50 -0.20 8.24 -6.33
C ILE A 50 -1.40 7.33 -6.52
N ARG A 51 -1.30 6.41 -7.50
CA ARG A 51 -2.34 5.41 -7.73
C ARG A 51 -2.09 4.20 -6.82
N LEU A 52 -3.16 3.53 -6.42
CA LEU A 52 -3.05 2.35 -5.57
C LEU A 52 -2.27 1.23 -6.27
N ILE A 53 -2.39 1.12 -7.59
CA ILE A 53 -1.66 0.11 -8.35
C ILE A 53 -0.14 0.30 -8.26
N ASP A 54 0.33 1.54 -8.20
CA ASP A 54 1.77 1.82 -8.09
C ASP A 54 2.32 1.32 -6.75
N ILE A 55 1.57 1.53 -5.67
CA ILE A 55 1.94 1.01 -4.35
C ILE A 55 1.92 -0.51 -4.34
N TYR A 56 0.90 -1.10 -4.94
CA TYR A 56 0.76 -2.55 -5.03
C TYR A 56 1.96 -3.21 -5.73
N TYR A 57 2.36 -2.67 -6.86
CA TYR A 57 3.52 -3.20 -7.60
C TYR A 57 4.81 -3.07 -6.81
N SER A 58 4.99 -1.97 -6.10
CA SER A 58 6.19 -1.76 -5.28
C SER A 58 6.29 -2.79 -4.16
N LEU A 59 5.17 -3.10 -3.51
CA LEU A 59 5.11 -4.10 -2.44
C LEU A 59 5.29 -5.53 -3.00
N GLU A 60 4.73 -5.80 -4.17
CA GLU A 60 4.85 -7.10 -4.82
C GLU A 60 6.30 -7.39 -5.24
N GLU A 61 7.01 -6.41 -5.81
CA GLU A 61 8.41 -6.57 -6.17
C GLU A 61 9.27 -6.95 -4.97
N ALA A 62 9.01 -6.36 -3.81
CA ALA A 62 9.74 -6.68 -2.59
C ALA A 62 9.51 -8.11 -2.13
N GLN A 63 8.32 -8.64 -2.34
CA GLN A 63 8.01 -10.03 -2.00
C GLN A 63 8.63 -11.01 -2.99
N GLN A 64 8.64 -10.66 -4.27
CA GLN A 64 9.20 -11.52 -5.31
C GLN A 64 10.72 -11.65 -5.24
N ALA A 65 11.41 -10.65 -4.73
CA ALA A 65 12.87 -10.70 -4.57
C ALA A 65 13.32 -11.80 -3.60
N GLY A 66 12.41 -12.39 -2.81
CA GLY A 66 12.70 -13.47 -1.88
C GLY A 66 12.08 -14.83 -2.21
N ALA A 67 11.26 -14.93 -3.25
CA ALA A 67 10.54 -16.18 -3.55
C ALA A 67 10.51 -16.46 -5.04
N SER A 68 11.43 -17.29 -5.52
CA SER A 68 11.27 -17.90 -6.83
C SER A 68 10.42 -19.16 -6.66
N LEU A 69 9.19 -19.13 -7.13
CA LEU A 69 8.36 -20.33 -7.22
C LEU A 69 8.90 -21.18 -8.36
N PRO A 70 9.18 -22.49 -8.12
CA PRO A 70 9.60 -23.36 -9.21
C PRO A 70 8.48 -23.46 -10.25
N SER A 71 8.81 -23.25 -11.52
CA SER A 71 7.86 -23.42 -12.60
C SER A 71 7.62 -24.93 -12.78
N HIS A 72 6.45 -25.42 -12.38
CA HIS A 72 6.04 -26.77 -12.65
C HIS A 72 5.29 -26.80 -13.99
N ALA A 73 5.86 -27.51 -14.96
CA ALA A 73 5.28 -27.63 -16.29
C ALA A 73 4.25 -28.76 -16.36
N THR A 74 3.38 -28.88 -15.36
CA THR A 74 2.27 -29.84 -15.41
C THR A 74 1.02 -29.13 -15.92
N SER A 75 0.13 -29.89 -16.58
CA SER A 75 -1.14 -29.34 -17.06
C SER A 75 -1.97 -28.74 -15.94
N SER A 76 -1.96 -29.37 -14.76
CA SER A 76 -2.67 -28.85 -13.58
C SER A 76 -2.10 -27.51 -13.11
N ALA A 77 -0.78 -27.37 -13.11
CA ALA A 77 -0.12 -26.13 -12.73
C ALA A 77 -0.44 -24.99 -13.71
N MET A 78 -0.52 -25.31 -15.00
CA MET A 78 -0.88 -24.33 -16.03
C MET A 78 -2.30 -23.79 -15.85
N VAL A 79 -3.25 -24.67 -15.49
CA VAL A 79 -4.63 -24.26 -15.23
C VAL A 79 -4.71 -23.35 -14.01
N VAL A 80 -3.98 -23.70 -12.93
CA VAL A 80 -3.93 -22.88 -11.72
C VAL A 80 -3.29 -21.51 -12.01
N ASP A 81 -2.21 -21.47 -12.78
CA ASP A 81 -1.57 -20.22 -13.18
C ASP A 81 -2.52 -19.32 -13.96
N GLN A 82 -3.26 -19.88 -14.92
CA GLN A 82 -4.24 -19.12 -15.68
C GLN A 82 -5.32 -18.53 -14.78
N LEU A 83 -5.83 -19.32 -13.83
CA LEU A 83 -6.83 -18.88 -12.89
C LEU A 83 -6.30 -17.73 -12.01
N LEU A 84 -5.08 -17.88 -11.48
CA LEU A 84 -4.44 -16.85 -10.67
C LEU A 84 -4.24 -15.56 -11.46
N HIS A 85 -3.86 -15.65 -12.73
CA HIS A 85 -3.71 -14.48 -13.60
C HIS A 85 -5.07 -13.79 -13.82
N GLN A 86 -6.15 -14.55 -14.01
CA GLN A 86 -7.49 -13.98 -14.17
C GLN A 86 -7.95 -13.26 -12.90
N ILE A 87 -7.72 -13.85 -11.73
CA ILE A 87 -8.07 -13.25 -10.45
C ILE A 87 -7.27 -11.97 -10.23
N GLU A 88 -5.97 -12.02 -10.49
CA GLU A 88 -5.09 -10.86 -10.38
C GLU A 88 -5.54 -9.73 -11.29
N ALA A 89 -5.86 -10.03 -12.54
CA ALA A 89 -6.35 -9.02 -13.49
C ALA A 89 -7.68 -8.40 -13.03
N ALA A 90 -8.56 -9.20 -12.45
CA ALA A 90 -9.88 -8.72 -12.01
C ALA A 90 -9.79 -7.72 -10.87
N TRP A 91 -8.92 -7.94 -9.88
CA TRP A 91 -8.81 -7.00 -8.75
C TRP A 91 -7.78 -5.90 -8.96
N ARG A 92 -6.93 -6.03 -9.99
CA ARG A 92 -6.00 -4.98 -10.39
C ARG A 92 -6.73 -3.77 -10.97
N GLU A 93 -7.80 -3.98 -11.70
CA GLU A 93 -8.54 -2.90 -12.36
C GLU A 93 -8.99 -1.80 -11.41
N PRO A 94 -9.65 -2.08 -10.28
CA PRO A 94 -9.98 -1.03 -9.32
C PRO A 94 -8.77 -0.25 -8.80
N LEU A 95 -7.64 -0.95 -8.61
CA LEU A 95 -6.42 -0.30 -8.12
C LEU A 95 -5.83 0.68 -9.12
N GLU A 96 -6.08 0.49 -10.42
CA GLU A 96 -5.62 1.41 -11.47
C GLU A 96 -6.41 2.71 -11.47
N HIS A 97 -7.66 2.69 -11.00
CA HIS A 97 -8.55 3.84 -11.04
C HIS A 97 -8.55 4.66 -9.75
N TYR A 98 -8.08 4.11 -8.64
CA TYR A 98 -8.09 4.79 -7.35
C TYR A 98 -6.72 5.39 -7.03
N THR A 99 -6.75 6.60 -6.45
CA THR A 99 -5.56 7.28 -5.93
C THR A 99 -5.62 7.36 -4.40
N LEU A 100 -4.53 7.78 -3.77
CA LEU A 100 -4.54 8.07 -2.33
C LEU A 100 -5.52 9.18 -1.99
N GLN A 101 -5.72 10.14 -2.90
CA GLN A 101 -6.71 11.20 -2.74
C GLN A 101 -8.11 10.62 -2.59
N ASP A 102 -8.47 9.64 -3.43
CA ASP A 102 -9.78 8.99 -3.39
C ASP A 102 -10.00 8.28 -2.05
N LEU A 103 -8.99 7.57 -1.55
CA LEU A 103 -9.08 6.90 -0.25
C LEU A 103 -9.26 7.90 0.89
N ARG A 104 -8.53 9.00 0.86
CA ARG A 104 -8.64 10.05 1.86
C ARG A 104 -10.04 10.66 1.86
N ASP A 105 -10.58 10.93 0.68
CA ASP A 105 -11.90 11.51 0.54
C ASP A 105 -12.98 10.56 1.06
N GLN A 106 -12.86 9.27 0.78
CA GLN A 106 -13.78 8.27 1.30
C GLN A 106 -13.69 8.14 2.82
N ALA A 107 -12.48 8.16 3.37
CA ALA A 107 -12.27 8.10 4.82
C ALA A 107 -12.85 9.31 5.52
N GLU A 108 -12.68 10.51 4.98
CA GLU A 108 -13.28 11.73 5.51
C GLU A 108 -14.80 11.67 5.45
N GLY A 109 -15.36 11.17 4.35
CA GLY A 109 -16.81 11.01 4.20
C GLY A 109 -17.39 10.06 5.24
N LEU A 110 -16.72 8.95 5.55
CA LEU A 110 -17.15 8.02 6.59
C LEU A 110 -17.05 8.66 7.98
N SER A 111 -15.99 9.41 8.24
CA SER A 111 -15.82 10.12 9.51
C SER A 111 -16.93 11.14 9.73
N ASP A 112 -17.28 11.90 8.70
CA ASP A 112 -18.37 12.88 8.76
C ASP A 112 -19.71 12.19 8.97
N ARG A 113 -19.97 11.08 8.31
CA ARG A 113 -21.18 10.28 8.53
C ARG A 113 -21.29 9.78 9.97
N SER A 114 -20.19 9.29 10.53
CA SER A 114 -20.14 8.87 11.93
C SER A 114 -20.51 10.02 12.87
N ARG A 115 -19.99 11.20 12.61
CA ARG A 115 -20.29 12.39 13.41
C ARG A 115 -21.76 12.79 13.30
N MET A 116 -22.39 12.61 12.14
CA MET A 116 -23.79 12.92 11.93
C MET A 116 -24.71 12.00 12.71
N PHE A 117 -24.29 10.76 12.99
CA PHE A 117 -25.11 9.78 13.71
C PHE A 117 -24.86 9.78 15.22
N TYR A 118 -23.85 10.49 15.71
CA TYR A 118 -23.52 10.60 17.13
C TYR A 118 -23.98 11.96 17.67
N ILE A 119 -25.26 12.15 17.73
CA ILE A 119 -25.82 13.33 18.42
C ILE A 119 -26.31 12.91 19.79
#